data_f779b307536c1aceceb6d4ccd90ba113
#
_entry.id   f779b307536c1aceceb6d4ccd90ba113
#
_cell.length_a   1.000
_cell.length_b   1.000
_cell.length_c   1.000
_cell.angle_alpha   90.00
_cell.angle_beta   90.00
_cell.angle_gamma   90.00
#
_symmetry.space_group_name_H-M   'P 1'
#
loop_
_entity.id
_entity.type
_entity.pdbx_description
1 polymer ?
#
loop_
_entity_poly.entity_id
_entity_poly.type
_entity_poly.pdbx_seq_one_letter_code
_entity_poly.pdbx_strand_id
1 'polypeptide(L)'
;YDSFKIKVGRDVQSDEERIKAIRRRVGENVAIRVDVNQGWENSANTLKALNALESVGLDWLEQPVIADDIDAMVEIKGKTTVPVMIDEGICNARDMREIIQKRATDKVNIKLMKCGGIYPAVKLAAMAEMAGIECQIGSMVESSIGSAAGFHVAFSKKIIRSVELTGPLKFKMDIGDLKDCYKIPYIQLNHQPGLGIEVNEDKLYQLMTSSYCIE
;
A
#
# COMPACT_ATOMS: atom_id res chain seq x y z
N TYR A 1 -9.72 14.69 -7.10
CA TYR A 1 -8.59 13.87 -6.62
C TYR A 1 -7.29 14.45 -7.15
N ASP A 2 -6.27 14.52 -6.30
CA ASP A 2 -4.96 15.08 -6.63
C ASP A 2 -3.96 14.03 -7.06
N SER A 3 -4.35 12.75 -6.97
CA SER A 3 -3.51 11.62 -7.36
C SER A 3 -4.31 10.41 -7.84
N PHE A 4 -3.70 9.62 -8.74
CA PHE A 4 -4.19 8.33 -9.17
C PHE A 4 -3.14 7.26 -8.94
N LYS A 5 -3.55 6.11 -8.40
CA LYS A 5 -2.75 4.90 -8.38
C LYS A 5 -3.24 3.95 -9.48
N ILE A 6 -2.34 3.60 -10.38
CA ILE A 6 -2.62 2.78 -11.56
C ILE A 6 -2.06 1.39 -11.29
N LYS A 7 -2.90 0.36 -11.37
CA LYS A 7 -2.48 -1.03 -11.31
C LYS A 7 -2.07 -1.50 -12.71
N VAL A 8 -0.87 -2.05 -12.81
CA VAL A 8 -0.23 -2.56 -14.03
C VAL A 8 0.40 -3.93 -13.77
N GLY A 9 1.31 -4.42 -14.62
CA GLY A 9 2.06 -5.64 -14.37
C GLY A 9 1.59 -6.85 -15.18
N ARG A 10 0.93 -6.62 -16.33
CA ARG A 10 0.57 -7.71 -17.25
C ARG A 10 1.52 -7.78 -18.45
N ASP A 11 1.77 -6.66 -19.07
CA ASP A 11 2.63 -6.50 -20.22
C ASP A 11 3.23 -5.10 -20.21
N VAL A 12 4.54 -5.01 -20.20
CA VAL A 12 5.27 -3.75 -20.02
C VAL A 12 4.86 -2.69 -21.05
N GLN A 13 4.74 -3.07 -22.31
CA GLN A 13 4.41 -2.13 -23.37
C GLN A 13 2.97 -1.60 -23.26
N SER A 14 2.01 -2.49 -23.02
CA SER A 14 0.60 -2.11 -22.80
C SER A 14 0.44 -1.25 -21.54
N ASP A 15 1.24 -1.53 -20.50
CA ASP A 15 1.26 -0.76 -19.25
C ASP A 15 1.78 0.65 -19.49
N GLU A 16 2.87 0.81 -20.25
CA GLU A 16 3.42 2.12 -20.65
C GLU A 16 2.40 2.95 -21.42
N GLU A 17 1.74 2.36 -22.41
CA GLU A 17 0.73 3.03 -23.22
C GLU A 17 -0.44 3.51 -22.38
N ARG A 18 -0.92 2.68 -21.46
CA ARG A 18 -1.99 3.00 -20.51
C ARG A 18 -1.61 4.15 -19.57
N ILE A 19 -0.42 4.10 -18.99
CA ILE A 19 0.07 5.14 -18.10
C ILE A 19 0.18 6.48 -18.84
N LYS A 20 0.77 6.49 -20.06
CA LYS A 20 0.86 7.68 -20.91
C LYS A 20 -0.51 8.23 -21.30
N ALA A 21 -1.48 7.34 -21.60
CA ALA A 21 -2.84 7.74 -21.93
C ALA A 21 -3.54 8.42 -20.74
N ILE A 22 -3.34 7.89 -19.51
CA ILE A 22 -3.88 8.48 -18.30
C ILE A 22 -3.24 9.86 -18.04
N ARG A 23 -1.91 10.00 -18.16
CA ARG A 23 -1.22 11.29 -18.01
C ARG A 23 -1.81 12.34 -18.98
N ARG A 24 -1.95 12.00 -20.24
CA ARG A 24 -2.57 12.90 -21.24
C ARG A 24 -4.00 13.32 -20.85
N ARG A 25 -4.74 12.44 -20.18
CA ARG A 25 -6.15 12.71 -19.80
C ARG A 25 -6.27 13.54 -18.52
N VAL A 26 -5.40 13.32 -17.53
CA VAL A 26 -5.50 13.98 -16.22
C VAL A 26 -4.67 15.27 -16.14
N GLY A 27 -3.75 15.50 -17.06
CA GLY A 27 -2.86 16.68 -17.07
C GLY A 27 -1.69 16.56 -16.08
N GLU A 28 -0.83 17.57 -16.06
CA GLU A 28 0.45 17.54 -15.32
C GLU A 28 0.28 17.73 -13.79
N ASN A 29 -0.83 18.32 -13.35
CA ASN A 29 -1.03 18.66 -11.93
C ASN A 29 -1.50 17.49 -11.05
N VAL A 30 -1.77 16.33 -11.65
CA VAL A 30 -2.23 15.14 -10.93
C VAL A 30 -1.07 14.18 -10.73
N ALA A 31 -0.79 13.78 -9.50
CA ALA A 31 0.23 12.80 -9.20
C ALA A 31 -0.16 11.40 -9.74
N ILE A 32 0.74 10.76 -10.47
CA ILE A 32 0.54 9.39 -10.96
C ILE A 32 1.47 8.45 -10.19
N ARG A 33 0.87 7.47 -9.55
CA ARG A 33 1.50 6.38 -8.81
C ARG A 33 1.24 5.08 -9.55
N VAL A 34 2.24 4.24 -9.65
CA VAL A 34 2.13 2.99 -10.40
C VAL A 34 2.43 1.82 -9.48
N ASP A 35 1.52 0.86 -9.43
CA ASP A 35 1.69 -0.38 -8.69
C ASP A 35 1.71 -1.54 -9.68
N VAL A 36 2.84 -2.21 -9.74
CA VAL A 36 3.13 -3.26 -10.70
C VAL A 36 2.78 -4.64 -10.17
N ASN A 37 2.63 -4.77 -8.87
CA ASN A 37 2.36 -6.05 -8.20
C ASN A 37 3.27 -7.18 -8.73
N GLN A 38 4.59 -6.93 -8.80
CA GLN A 38 5.65 -7.84 -9.21
C GLN A 38 5.71 -8.15 -10.72
N GLY A 39 4.80 -7.62 -11.54
CA GLY A 39 4.57 -8.10 -12.91
C GLY A 39 5.60 -7.67 -13.95
N TRP A 40 6.54 -6.76 -13.64
CA TRP A 40 7.67 -6.47 -14.54
C TRP A 40 8.88 -7.38 -14.28
N GLU A 41 8.78 -8.24 -13.28
CA GLU A 41 9.59 -9.41 -12.98
C GLU A 41 11.04 -9.11 -12.57
N ASN A 42 11.76 -8.26 -13.28
CA ASN A 42 13.19 -8.00 -13.07
C ASN A 42 13.57 -6.52 -13.24
N SER A 43 14.79 -6.17 -12.81
CA SER A 43 15.30 -4.80 -12.88
C SER A 43 15.44 -4.29 -14.31
N ALA A 44 15.82 -5.12 -15.28
CA ALA A 44 16.03 -4.72 -16.66
C ALA A 44 14.72 -4.25 -17.32
N ASN A 45 13.64 -5.02 -17.17
CA ASN A 45 12.30 -4.66 -17.64
C ASN A 45 11.82 -3.37 -16.98
N THR A 46 12.00 -3.27 -15.66
CA THR A 46 11.59 -2.11 -14.88
C THR A 46 12.31 -0.83 -15.33
N LEU A 47 13.63 -0.89 -15.48
CA LEU A 47 14.42 0.28 -15.91
C LEU A 47 14.08 0.70 -17.33
N LYS A 48 13.82 -0.25 -18.22
CA LYS A 48 13.35 0.04 -19.59
C LYS A 48 12.00 0.77 -19.56
N ALA A 49 11.04 0.29 -18.76
CA ALA A 49 9.74 0.93 -18.61
C ALA A 49 9.87 2.34 -18.01
N LEU A 50 10.69 2.51 -16.96
CA LEU A 50 10.92 3.81 -16.34
C LEU A 50 11.51 4.83 -17.31
N ASN A 51 12.47 4.43 -18.14
CA ASN A 51 13.02 5.28 -19.20
C ASN A 51 11.93 5.71 -20.22
N ALA A 52 11.06 4.78 -20.63
CA ALA A 52 9.96 5.07 -21.54
C ALA A 52 8.87 5.97 -20.91
N LEU A 53 8.80 6.01 -19.58
CA LEU A 53 7.84 6.78 -18.78
C LEU A 53 8.42 8.07 -18.20
N GLU A 54 9.68 8.42 -18.50
CA GLU A 54 10.35 9.60 -17.94
C GLU A 54 9.50 10.87 -18.07
N SER A 55 8.93 11.11 -19.26
CA SER A 55 8.09 12.28 -19.53
C SER A 55 6.74 12.27 -18.79
N VAL A 56 6.35 11.14 -18.19
CA VAL A 56 5.10 11.05 -17.41
C VAL A 56 5.25 11.69 -16.03
N GLY A 57 6.45 11.69 -15.45
CA GLY A 57 6.68 12.23 -14.11
C GLY A 57 5.93 11.42 -13.04
N LEU A 58 6.36 10.17 -12.81
CA LEU A 58 5.75 9.30 -11.80
C LEU A 58 6.07 9.81 -10.38
N ASP A 59 5.06 9.83 -9.51
CA ASP A 59 5.22 10.16 -8.07
C ASP A 59 5.96 9.05 -7.31
N TRP A 60 5.62 7.78 -7.58
CA TRP A 60 6.40 6.60 -7.18
C TRP A 60 6.02 5.35 -7.98
N LEU A 61 6.90 4.35 -7.90
CA LEU A 61 6.72 3.01 -8.45
C LEU A 61 6.68 1.99 -7.32
N GLU A 62 5.60 1.18 -7.24
CA GLU A 62 5.39 0.18 -6.20
C GLU A 62 5.61 -1.23 -6.75
N GLN A 63 6.42 -2.02 -6.04
CA GLN A 63 6.77 -3.44 -6.23
C GLN A 63 6.85 -3.89 -7.70
N PRO A 64 7.83 -3.41 -8.46
CA PRO A 64 7.97 -3.77 -9.87
C PRO A 64 8.45 -5.21 -10.09
N VAL A 65 9.25 -5.75 -9.17
CA VAL A 65 9.89 -7.06 -9.25
C VAL A 65 9.34 -8.02 -8.20
N ILE A 66 9.66 -9.30 -8.33
CA ILE A 66 9.24 -10.34 -7.38
C ILE A 66 9.65 -9.99 -5.94
N ALA A 67 8.83 -10.42 -4.98
CA ALA A 67 8.94 -10.03 -3.56
C ALA A 67 10.32 -10.32 -2.96
N ASP A 68 10.91 -11.47 -3.32
CA ASP A 68 12.17 -11.95 -2.75
C ASP A 68 13.42 -11.34 -3.41
N ASP A 69 13.27 -10.60 -4.51
CA ASP A 69 14.40 -9.99 -5.22
C ASP A 69 14.68 -8.57 -4.72
N ILE A 70 15.17 -8.49 -3.49
CA ILE A 70 15.56 -7.22 -2.86
C ILE A 70 16.75 -6.58 -3.59
N ASP A 71 17.63 -7.38 -4.19
CA ASP A 71 18.78 -6.85 -4.92
C ASP A 71 18.37 -6.16 -6.22
N ALA A 72 17.35 -6.66 -6.92
CA ALA A 72 16.75 -5.94 -8.04
C ALA A 72 16.14 -4.60 -7.61
N MET A 73 15.49 -4.53 -6.43
CA MET A 73 15.00 -3.26 -5.89
C MET A 73 16.13 -2.26 -5.61
N VAL A 74 17.26 -2.72 -5.08
CA VAL A 74 18.48 -1.90 -4.89
C VAL A 74 18.99 -1.36 -6.23
N GLU A 75 19.07 -2.21 -7.24
CA GLU A 75 19.50 -1.83 -8.59
C GLU A 75 18.60 -0.77 -9.20
N ILE A 76 17.28 -0.99 -9.14
CA ILE A 76 16.28 -0.05 -9.68
C ILE A 76 16.41 1.30 -8.98
N LYS A 77 16.40 1.31 -7.65
CA LYS A 77 16.54 2.54 -6.86
C LYS A 77 17.82 3.30 -7.19
N GLY A 78 18.94 2.60 -7.39
CA GLY A 78 20.21 3.21 -7.72
C GLY A 78 20.29 3.84 -9.13
N LYS A 79 19.35 3.51 -10.01
CA LYS A 79 19.36 3.91 -11.42
C LYS A 79 18.15 4.76 -11.84
N THR A 80 17.24 5.09 -10.93
CA THR A 80 16.09 5.94 -11.20
C THR A 80 16.00 7.10 -10.22
N THR A 81 15.38 8.19 -10.66
CA THR A 81 14.95 9.31 -9.81
C THR A 81 13.51 9.17 -9.30
N VAL A 82 12.77 8.22 -9.82
CA VAL A 82 11.41 7.91 -9.37
C VAL A 82 11.50 7.18 -8.03
N PRO A 83 10.87 7.68 -6.96
CA PRO A 83 10.85 6.98 -5.68
C PRO A 83 10.27 5.57 -5.81
N VAL A 84 10.93 4.58 -5.23
CA VAL A 84 10.47 3.19 -5.26
C VAL A 84 9.87 2.77 -3.93
N MET A 85 8.83 1.95 -3.99
CA MET A 85 8.11 1.41 -2.82
C MET A 85 8.13 -0.11 -2.85
N ILE A 86 8.45 -0.74 -1.71
CA ILE A 86 8.28 -2.18 -1.48
C ILE A 86 6.92 -2.43 -0.85
N ASP A 87 6.17 -3.40 -1.40
CA ASP A 87 4.92 -3.92 -0.86
C ASP A 87 5.02 -5.40 -0.51
N GLU A 88 4.97 -6.29 -1.49
CA GLU A 88 4.97 -7.74 -1.24
C GLU A 88 6.27 -8.21 -0.59
N GLY A 89 7.37 -7.52 -0.81
CA GLY A 89 8.69 -7.82 -0.24
C GLY A 89 8.85 -7.45 1.25
N ILE A 90 7.79 -6.95 1.93
CA ILE A 90 7.85 -6.65 3.37
C ILE A 90 6.67 -7.25 4.11
N CYS A 91 6.93 -8.24 4.97
CA CYS A 91 5.93 -8.89 5.82
C CYS A 91 6.28 -8.82 7.32
N ASN A 92 7.55 -8.67 7.67
CA ASN A 92 7.98 -8.74 9.06
C ASN A 92 9.26 -7.92 9.34
N ALA A 93 9.73 -7.94 10.59
CA ALA A 93 10.91 -7.18 11.02
C ALA A 93 12.23 -7.69 10.42
N ARG A 94 12.30 -8.97 9.97
CA ARG A 94 13.49 -9.50 9.29
C ARG A 94 13.62 -8.87 7.89
N ASP A 95 12.51 -8.83 7.16
CA ASP A 95 12.45 -8.21 5.83
C ASP A 95 12.80 -6.72 5.91
N MET A 96 12.19 -6.00 6.87
CA MET A 96 12.49 -4.58 7.10
C MET A 96 13.97 -4.35 7.39
N ARG A 97 14.60 -5.20 8.20
CA ARG A 97 16.04 -5.10 8.49
C ARG A 97 16.88 -5.25 7.23
N GLU A 98 16.58 -6.21 6.37
CA GLU A 98 17.28 -6.43 5.10
C GLU A 98 17.09 -5.23 4.17
N ILE A 99 15.86 -4.74 4.03
CA ILE A 99 15.52 -3.54 3.24
C ILE A 99 16.35 -2.33 3.69
N ILE A 100 16.46 -2.12 5.01
CA ILE A 100 17.24 -1.02 5.58
C ILE A 100 18.74 -1.20 5.32
N GLN A 101 19.26 -2.40 5.58
CA GLN A 101 20.69 -2.70 5.40
C GLN A 101 21.14 -2.50 3.95
N LYS A 102 20.31 -2.94 3.01
CA LYS A 102 20.58 -2.83 1.57
C LYS A 102 20.18 -1.46 0.99
N ARG A 103 19.47 -0.61 1.74
CA ARG A 103 18.89 0.66 1.25
C ARG A 103 18.00 0.45 0.02
N ALA A 104 17.20 -0.60 0.02
CA ALA A 104 16.52 -1.13 -1.15
C ALA A 104 15.32 -0.28 -1.63
N THR A 105 14.84 0.69 -0.83
CA THR A 105 13.62 1.43 -1.14
C THR A 105 13.61 2.83 -0.55
N ASP A 106 12.71 3.68 -1.04
CA ASP A 106 12.40 5.00 -0.48
C ASP A 106 11.15 4.96 0.40
N LYS A 107 10.24 4.03 0.08
CA LYS A 107 8.94 3.87 0.74
C LYS A 107 8.62 2.40 0.99
N VAL A 108 7.79 2.13 1.99
CA VAL A 108 7.24 0.79 2.26
C VAL A 108 5.73 0.84 2.41
N ASN A 109 5.06 -0.18 1.88
CA ASN A 109 3.62 -0.39 2.03
C ASN A 109 3.35 -1.43 3.12
N ILE A 110 3.07 -0.96 4.33
CA ILE A 110 2.75 -1.81 5.47
C ILE A 110 1.27 -2.19 5.38
N LYS A 111 0.99 -3.50 5.42
CA LYS A 111 -0.37 -4.03 5.48
C LYS A 111 -0.52 -4.90 6.72
N LEU A 112 -1.53 -4.62 7.54
CA LEU A 112 -1.73 -5.33 8.81
C LEU A 112 -1.88 -6.84 8.61
N MET A 113 -2.54 -7.25 7.53
CA MET A 113 -2.69 -8.66 7.20
C MET A 113 -1.37 -9.36 6.83
N LYS A 114 -0.42 -8.64 6.22
CA LYS A 114 0.90 -9.20 5.92
C LYS A 114 1.76 -9.35 7.16
N CYS A 115 1.77 -8.33 8.01
CA CYS A 115 2.69 -8.28 9.16
C CYS A 115 2.13 -8.87 10.46
N GLY A 116 0.85 -9.26 10.50
CA GLY A 116 0.23 -9.91 11.66
C GLY A 116 -0.49 -8.98 12.64
N GLY A 117 -0.89 -7.77 12.20
CA GLY A 117 -1.75 -6.87 12.98
C GLY A 117 -1.12 -5.56 13.41
N ILE A 118 -1.77 -4.89 14.38
CA ILE A 118 -1.42 -3.53 14.82
C ILE A 118 0.00 -3.45 15.40
N TYR A 119 0.34 -4.32 16.34
CA TYR A 119 1.63 -4.26 17.03
C TYR A 119 2.83 -4.43 16.10
N PRO A 120 2.88 -5.46 15.24
CA PRO A 120 3.94 -5.58 14.24
C PRO A 120 3.97 -4.40 13.26
N ALA A 121 2.82 -3.88 12.82
CA ALA A 121 2.76 -2.73 11.92
C ALA A 121 3.39 -1.47 12.53
N VAL A 122 3.08 -1.15 13.80
CA VAL A 122 3.70 -0.03 14.52
C VAL A 122 5.21 -0.23 14.68
N LYS A 123 5.65 -1.48 14.93
CA LYS A 123 7.09 -1.81 15.01
C LYS A 123 7.79 -1.60 13.67
N LEU A 124 7.20 -2.04 12.57
CA LEU A 124 7.75 -1.81 11.21
C LEU A 124 7.83 -0.32 10.89
N ALA A 125 6.77 0.45 11.22
CA ALA A 125 6.77 1.90 11.01
C ALA A 125 7.85 2.61 11.85
N ALA A 126 8.12 2.16 13.08
CA ALA A 126 9.21 2.70 13.89
C ALA A 126 10.60 2.38 13.31
N MET A 127 10.80 1.17 12.77
CA MET A 127 12.04 0.81 12.08
C MET A 127 12.26 1.65 10.82
N ALA A 128 11.21 1.85 10.03
CA ALA A 128 11.23 2.72 8.84
C ALA A 128 11.55 4.17 9.21
N GLU A 129 10.93 4.70 10.28
CA GLU A 129 11.17 6.04 10.80
C GLU A 129 12.64 6.28 11.15
N MET A 130 13.27 5.34 11.83
CA MET A 130 14.70 5.39 12.18
C MET A 130 15.61 5.36 10.94
N ALA A 131 15.17 4.74 9.86
CA ALA A 131 15.91 4.64 8.60
C ALA A 131 15.59 5.76 7.59
N GLY A 132 14.63 6.64 7.90
CA GLY A 132 14.17 7.69 7.00
C GLY A 132 13.36 7.18 5.80
N ILE A 133 12.75 5.98 5.92
CA ILE A 133 11.93 5.37 4.88
C ILE A 133 10.46 5.76 5.13
N GLU A 134 9.81 6.38 4.16
CA GLU A 134 8.39 6.71 4.27
C GLU A 134 7.50 5.46 4.29
N CYS A 135 6.39 5.55 5.04
CA CYS A 135 5.42 4.46 5.12
C CYS A 135 4.08 4.85 4.52
N GLN A 136 3.44 3.86 3.90
CA GLN A 136 2.02 3.82 3.59
C GLN A 136 1.37 2.71 4.39
N ILE A 137 0.12 2.87 4.80
CA ILE A 137 -0.74 1.76 5.24
C ILE A 137 -1.64 1.36 4.08
N GLY A 138 -1.39 0.17 3.54
CA GLY A 138 -2.15 -0.37 2.42
C GLY A 138 -3.17 -1.41 2.84
N SER A 139 -3.94 -1.86 1.84
CA SER A 139 -5.07 -2.78 1.98
C SER A 139 -4.82 -4.10 1.27
N MET A 140 -5.33 -5.19 1.89
CA MET A 140 -5.58 -6.48 1.27
C MET A 140 -7.09 -6.69 1.03
N VAL A 141 -7.86 -5.59 0.95
CA VAL A 141 -9.33 -5.58 0.84
C VAL A 141 -9.98 -6.18 2.09
N GLU A 142 -9.51 -5.76 3.25
CA GLU A 142 -10.05 -6.14 4.56
C GLU A 142 -11.39 -5.45 4.86
N SER A 143 -12.15 -6.05 5.80
CA SER A 143 -13.41 -5.50 6.33
C SER A 143 -13.21 -4.15 7.03
N SER A 144 -14.32 -3.51 7.40
CA SER A 144 -14.32 -2.28 8.20
C SER A 144 -13.50 -2.40 9.47
N ILE A 145 -13.48 -3.56 10.14
CA ILE A 145 -12.69 -3.76 11.37
C ILE A 145 -11.20 -3.72 11.06
N GLY A 146 -10.75 -4.43 10.03
CA GLY A 146 -9.35 -4.40 9.62
C GLY A 146 -8.92 -3.02 9.12
N SER A 147 -9.79 -2.34 8.39
CA SER A 147 -9.55 -0.97 7.91
C SER A 147 -9.51 0.05 9.05
N ALA A 148 -10.39 -0.08 10.06
CA ALA A 148 -10.34 0.76 11.27
C ALA A 148 -9.02 0.60 12.01
N ALA A 149 -8.57 -0.65 12.21
CA ALA A 149 -7.26 -0.92 12.80
C ALA A 149 -6.12 -0.26 12.02
N GLY A 150 -6.15 -0.34 10.68
CA GLY A 150 -5.19 0.32 9.80
C GLY A 150 -5.21 1.84 9.91
N PHE A 151 -6.38 2.48 10.04
CA PHE A 151 -6.50 3.91 10.28
C PHE A 151 -5.81 4.33 11.58
N HIS A 152 -6.06 3.62 12.68
CA HIS A 152 -5.40 3.92 13.96
C HIS A 152 -3.88 3.80 13.88
N VAL A 153 -3.35 2.80 13.18
CA VAL A 153 -1.92 2.68 12.92
C VAL A 153 -1.41 3.87 12.11
N ALA A 154 -2.13 4.25 11.05
CA ALA A 154 -1.73 5.36 10.19
C ALA A 154 -1.61 6.69 10.95
N PHE A 155 -2.55 6.98 11.85
CA PHE A 155 -2.52 8.19 12.68
C PHE A 155 -1.51 8.14 13.84
N SER A 156 -0.96 6.96 14.16
CA SER A 156 -0.04 6.79 15.29
C SER A 156 1.38 7.28 15.02
N LYS A 157 1.80 7.43 13.77
CA LYS A 157 3.18 7.74 13.36
C LYS A 157 3.25 8.74 12.22
N LYS A 158 4.05 9.80 12.39
CA LYS A 158 4.25 10.84 11.35
C LYS A 158 4.94 10.33 10.09
N ILE A 159 5.71 9.25 10.18
CA ILE A 159 6.39 8.65 9.01
C ILE A 159 5.40 8.00 8.05
N ILE A 160 4.19 7.68 8.50
CA ILE A 160 3.12 7.17 7.65
C ILE A 160 2.46 8.36 6.95
N ARG A 161 2.72 8.50 5.65
CA ARG A 161 2.32 9.66 4.85
C ARG A 161 1.07 9.43 4.00
N SER A 162 0.68 8.20 3.78
CA SER A 162 -0.48 7.86 2.97
C SER A 162 -1.21 6.62 3.48
N VAL A 163 -2.48 6.53 3.10
CA VAL A 163 -3.39 5.44 3.48
C VAL A 163 -4.16 5.00 2.25
N GLU A 164 -4.24 3.69 2.02
CA GLU A 164 -5.03 3.06 0.97
C GLU A 164 -5.92 1.95 1.54
N LEU A 165 -6.83 2.29 2.44
CA LEU A 165 -7.74 1.35 3.10
C LEU A 165 -9.17 1.53 2.57
N THR A 166 -9.39 1.10 1.35
CA THR A 166 -10.66 1.26 0.63
C THR A 166 -11.51 -0.01 0.56
N GLY A 167 -11.14 -1.06 1.29
CA GLY A 167 -11.87 -2.33 1.32
C GLY A 167 -13.36 -2.15 1.60
N PRO A 168 -13.75 -1.48 2.69
CA PRO A 168 -15.17 -1.27 3.04
C PRO A 168 -16.01 -0.59 1.95
N LEU A 169 -15.41 0.24 1.11
CA LEU A 169 -16.10 0.91 0.01
C LEU A 169 -16.43 -0.04 -1.17
N LYS A 170 -15.88 -1.24 -1.18
CA LYS A 170 -16.03 -2.24 -2.25
C LYS A 170 -17.03 -3.35 -1.90
N PHE A 171 -17.38 -3.50 -0.62
CA PHE A 171 -18.26 -4.56 -0.18
C PHE A 171 -19.74 -4.18 -0.31
N LYS A 172 -20.54 -5.15 -0.76
CA LYS A 172 -22.01 -5.04 -0.71
C LYS A 172 -22.53 -5.22 0.72
N MET A 173 -21.84 -6.04 1.52
CA MET A 173 -22.11 -6.31 2.92
C MET A 173 -20.81 -6.36 3.68
N ASP A 174 -20.76 -5.71 4.84
CA ASP A 174 -19.60 -5.69 5.74
C ASP A 174 -20.10 -5.82 7.18
N ILE A 175 -19.26 -6.40 8.04
CA ILE A 175 -19.58 -6.71 9.45
C ILE A 175 -19.55 -5.47 10.36
N GLY A 176 -19.13 -4.33 9.85
CA GLY A 176 -19.13 -3.05 10.54
C GLY A 176 -19.44 -1.90 9.57
N ASP A 177 -19.44 -0.67 10.05
CA ASP A 177 -19.65 0.52 9.23
C ASP A 177 -18.59 1.59 9.51
N LEU A 178 -17.85 1.96 8.50
CA LEU A 178 -16.83 3.02 8.50
C LEU A 178 -17.17 4.19 7.58
N LYS A 179 -18.39 4.26 7.03
CA LYS A 179 -18.74 5.29 6.03
C LYS A 179 -18.49 6.69 6.53
N ASP A 180 -18.75 6.94 7.81
CA ASP A 180 -18.55 8.25 8.43
C ASP A 180 -17.08 8.63 8.60
N CYS A 181 -16.17 7.67 8.53
CA CYS A 181 -14.73 7.93 8.56
C CYS A 181 -14.20 8.41 7.20
N TYR A 182 -14.87 8.09 6.10
CA TYR A 182 -14.46 8.50 4.74
C TYR A 182 -14.99 9.90 4.40
N LYS A 183 -14.20 10.92 4.67
CA LYS A 183 -14.47 12.32 4.29
C LYS A 183 -13.64 12.69 3.06
N ILE A 184 -13.88 12.00 1.96
CA ILE A 184 -13.06 12.08 0.74
C ILE A 184 -12.67 13.52 0.38
N PRO A 185 -11.36 13.81 0.19
CA PRO A 185 -10.24 12.88 0.06
C PRO A 185 -9.55 12.46 1.38
N TYR A 186 -10.13 12.77 2.51
CA TYR A 186 -9.55 12.56 3.84
C TYR A 186 -10.20 11.39 4.57
N ILE A 187 -9.50 10.87 5.57
CA ILE A 187 -10.02 9.97 6.59
C ILE A 187 -10.10 10.74 7.89
N GLN A 188 -11.23 10.59 8.59
CA GLN A 188 -11.45 11.16 9.91
C GLN A 188 -11.80 10.04 10.88
N LEU A 189 -10.99 9.86 11.94
CA LEU A 189 -11.35 8.95 13.01
C LEU A 189 -12.51 9.53 13.83
N ASN A 190 -13.39 8.66 14.31
CA ASN A 190 -14.37 9.01 15.32
C ASN A 190 -13.72 8.95 16.73
N HIS A 191 -14.43 9.44 17.74
CA HIS A 191 -13.97 9.48 19.13
C HIS A 191 -14.51 8.33 19.99
N GLN A 192 -14.97 7.25 19.35
CA GLN A 192 -15.48 6.06 20.05
C GLN A 192 -14.31 5.24 20.61
N PRO A 193 -14.52 4.52 21.72
CA PRO A 193 -13.50 3.63 22.31
C PRO A 193 -13.04 2.52 21.36
N GLY A 194 -11.86 1.97 21.60
CA GLY A 194 -11.29 0.87 20.82
C GLY A 194 -10.97 1.27 19.39
N LEU A 195 -11.46 0.51 18.40
CA LEU A 195 -11.31 0.82 16.98
C LEU A 195 -12.36 1.82 16.48
N GLY A 196 -13.27 2.26 17.33
CA GLY A 196 -14.33 3.18 16.94
C GLY A 196 -15.37 2.56 16.00
N ILE A 197 -15.55 1.24 16.06
CA ILE A 197 -16.48 0.50 15.20
C ILE A 197 -17.18 -0.59 16.01
N GLU A 198 -18.47 -0.76 15.77
CA GLU A 198 -19.26 -1.85 16.34
C GLU A 198 -19.42 -2.97 15.31
N VAL A 199 -19.38 -4.22 15.80
CA VAL A 199 -19.62 -5.41 14.98
C VAL A 199 -21.12 -5.65 14.89
N ASN A 200 -21.63 -5.77 13.67
CA ASN A 200 -22.98 -6.22 13.42
C ASN A 200 -23.00 -7.77 13.45
N GLU A 201 -23.47 -8.35 14.55
CA GLU A 201 -23.48 -9.80 14.78
C GLU A 201 -24.35 -10.55 13.77
N ASP A 202 -25.50 -9.99 13.36
CA ASP A 202 -26.36 -10.64 12.37
C ASP A 202 -25.64 -10.79 11.02
N LYS A 203 -24.93 -9.77 10.58
CA LYS A 203 -24.11 -9.83 9.37
C LYS A 203 -22.93 -10.76 9.51
N LEU A 204 -22.31 -10.79 10.70
CA LEU A 204 -21.22 -11.71 10.99
C LEU A 204 -21.70 -13.16 10.85
N TYR A 205 -22.85 -13.52 11.44
CA TYR A 205 -23.45 -14.84 11.32
C TYR A 205 -23.81 -15.20 9.87
N GLN A 206 -24.32 -14.24 9.08
CA GLN A 206 -24.63 -14.45 7.67
C GLN A 206 -23.40 -14.73 6.80
N LEU A 207 -22.25 -14.12 7.13
CA LEU A 207 -21.01 -14.24 6.39
C LEU A 207 -20.09 -15.35 6.92
N MET A 208 -20.38 -15.88 8.09
CA MET A 208 -19.57 -16.88 8.76
C MET A 208 -19.59 -18.22 8.02
N THR A 209 -18.42 -18.74 7.69
CA THR A 209 -18.25 -20.08 7.08
C THR A 209 -17.83 -21.14 8.11
N SER A 210 -17.22 -20.71 9.23
CA SER A 210 -16.81 -21.59 10.33
C SER A 210 -16.66 -20.76 11.62
N SER A 211 -16.79 -21.41 12.77
CA SER A 211 -16.55 -20.80 14.08
C SER A 211 -15.67 -21.71 14.94
N TYR A 212 -14.81 -21.10 15.76
CA TYR A 212 -13.98 -21.78 16.76
C TYR A 212 -14.13 -21.06 18.09
N CYS A 213 -14.31 -21.82 19.19
CA CYS A 213 -14.12 -21.32 20.54
C CYS A 213 -12.64 -21.45 20.93
N ILE A 214 -12.06 -20.37 21.43
CA ILE A 214 -10.76 -20.40 22.11
C ILE A 214 -11.08 -20.42 23.61
N GLU A 215 -10.75 -21.53 24.29
CA GLU A 215 -10.84 -21.66 25.74
C GLU A 215 -9.66 -21.01 26.45
#